data_b0c36a067d362c878975cdc39fce35db
#
_entry.id   b0c36a067d362c878975cdc39fce35db
#
_cell.length_a   1.000
_cell.length_b   1.000
_cell.length_c   1.000
_cell.angle_alpha   90.00
_cell.angle_beta   90.00
_cell.angle_gamma   90.00
#
_symmetry.space_group_name_H-M   'P 1'
#
loop_
_entity.id
_entity.type
_entity.pdbx_description
1 polymer ?
#
loop_
_entity_poly.entity_id
_entity_poly.type
_entity_poly.pdbx_seq_one_letter_code
_entity_poly.pdbx_strand_id
1 'polypeptide(L)'
;MHDFSGKIALITGAGKKSGIGFGIAQRLARDGAHVVISDVCRDIGVKDYTPIGCWEDLEALAKEIDGSAVRLDVTDAESIEKAASLIKEKFSHLDFLVNNAGAGPAPNLLQYMDLEMWKKTMDINLNGTLLVTRAMLPLMTRPGAAIVNTASRAGKRPRAFGGAYCVAKAGVIMLTKVFAIEAGMNGIRVNAICPGQIDTDLERWSFALQAKAFQKSMEQVIQEEIETIPLKRMGTPGDVADIVAFLLSDDARYITGQAVNVDGGQLLEV
;
A
#
# COMPACT_ATOMS: atom_id res chain seq x y z
N MET A 1 17.17 -4.19 13.23
CA MET A 1 16.18 -5.27 13.17
C MET A 1 15.27 -5.05 14.35
N HIS A 2 13.96 -4.89 14.12
CA HIS A 2 13.01 -4.73 15.20
C HIS A 2 12.60 -6.12 15.72
N ASP A 3 12.09 -6.21 16.94
CA ASP A 3 11.53 -7.45 17.48
C ASP A 3 10.00 -7.36 17.46
N PHE A 4 9.39 -8.07 16.53
CA PHE A 4 7.94 -8.19 16.41
C PHE A 4 7.40 -9.56 16.84
N SER A 5 8.17 -10.28 17.65
CA SER A 5 7.73 -11.59 18.18
C SER A 5 6.37 -11.50 18.87
N GLY A 6 5.45 -12.38 18.49
CA GLY A 6 4.08 -12.41 19.02
C GLY A 6 3.16 -11.30 18.51
N LYS A 7 3.59 -10.47 17.53
CA LYS A 7 2.77 -9.47 16.86
C LYS A 7 2.07 -10.06 15.65
N ILE A 8 0.83 -9.65 15.42
CA ILE A 8 -0.01 -10.03 14.29
C ILE A 8 -0.11 -8.83 13.33
N ALA A 9 0.26 -9.02 12.07
CA ALA A 9 0.20 -7.99 11.03
C ALA A 9 -0.74 -8.40 9.90
N LEU A 10 -1.62 -7.50 9.44
CA LEU A 10 -2.36 -7.65 8.19
C LEU A 10 -1.80 -6.69 7.13
N ILE A 11 -1.52 -7.21 5.93
CA ILE A 11 -1.07 -6.41 4.78
C ILE A 11 -2.01 -6.65 3.62
N THR A 12 -2.63 -5.58 3.11
CA THR A 12 -3.50 -5.67 1.93
C THR A 12 -2.72 -5.46 0.62
N GLY A 13 -3.16 -6.12 -0.47
CA GLY A 13 -2.50 -5.99 -1.78
C GLY A 13 -1.08 -6.56 -1.80
N ALA A 14 -0.88 -7.74 -1.22
CA ALA A 14 0.42 -8.39 -1.10
C ALA A 14 0.57 -9.66 -1.97
N GLY A 15 -0.31 -9.86 -2.97
CA GLY A 15 -0.34 -11.04 -3.82
C GLY A 15 0.68 -11.07 -4.96
N LYS A 16 1.64 -10.14 -5.01
CA LYS A 16 2.71 -10.10 -6.02
C LYS A 16 4.09 -10.09 -5.37
N LYS A 17 4.95 -11.02 -5.80
CA LYS A 17 6.31 -11.16 -5.25
C LYS A 17 7.17 -9.91 -5.44
N SER A 18 7.02 -9.21 -6.56
CA SER A 18 7.70 -7.94 -6.86
C SER A 18 7.05 -6.72 -6.20
N GLY A 19 5.91 -6.90 -5.50
CA GLY A 19 5.13 -5.79 -4.96
C GLY A 19 5.65 -5.26 -3.62
N ILE A 20 5.34 -3.99 -3.34
CA ILE A 20 5.64 -3.34 -2.06
C ILE A 20 5.02 -4.13 -0.90
N GLY A 21 3.76 -4.60 -1.05
CA GLY A 21 3.06 -5.34 0.00
C GLY A 21 3.79 -6.61 0.42
N PHE A 22 4.28 -7.40 -0.53
CA PHE A 22 5.05 -8.61 -0.20
C PHE A 22 6.44 -8.28 0.37
N GLY A 23 7.11 -7.24 -0.14
CA GLY A 23 8.36 -6.76 0.46
C GLY A 23 8.20 -6.37 1.93
N ILE A 24 7.09 -5.70 2.27
CA ILE A 24 6.73 -5.40 3.67
C ILE A 24 6.47 -6.69 4.45
N ALA A 25 5.73 -7.64 3.88
CA ALA A 25 5.44 -8.93 4.52
C ALA A 25 6.71 -9.70 4.87
N GLN A 26 7.65 -9.80 3.94
CA GLN A 26 8.95 -10.44 4.17
C GLN A 26 9.74 -9.74 5.28
N ARG A 27 9.70 -8.41 5.33
CA ARG A 27 10.41 -7.65 6.36
C ARG A 27 9.82 -7.89 7.74
N LEU A 28 8.49 -7.79 7.90
CA LEU A 28 7.84 -7.98 9.19
C LEU A 28 7.96 -9.43 9.68
N ALA A 29 7.84 -10.42 8.80
CA ALA A 29 8.05 -11.83 9.13
C ALA A 29 9.49 -12.09 9.59
N ARG A 30 10.50 -11.54 8.89
CA ARG A 30 11.91 -11.62 9.31
C ARG A 30 12.16 -11.00 10.67
N ASP A 31 11.42 -9.97 11.04
CA ASP A 31 11.50 -9.29 12.33
C ASP A 31 10.60 -9.97 13.39
N GLY A 32 9.98 -11.14 13.10
CA GLY A 32 9.29 -12.03 14.05
C GLY A 32 7.77 -11.92 14.11
N ALA A 33 7.12 -11.06 13.30
CA ALA A 33 5.67 -10.98 13.27
C ALA A 33 5.04 -12.19 12.55
N HIS A 34 3.87 -12.64 13.02
CA HIS A 34 3.00 -13.47 12.18
C HIS A 34 2.25 -12.59 11.18
N VAL A 35 2.52 -12.77 9.90
CA VAL A 35 2.00 -11.91 8.85
C VAL A 35 0.83 -12.58 8.12
N VAL A 36 -0.30 -11.88 8.08
CA VAL A 36 -1.44 -12.22 7.23
C VAL A 36 -1.36 -11.35 5.98
N ILE A 37 -1.12 -11.97 4.83
CA ILE A 37 -1.15 -11.28 3.55
C ILE A 37 -2.50 -11.45 2.87
N SER A 38 -2.95 -10.40 2.20
CA SER A 38 -4.22 -10.45 1.46
C SER A 38 -4.12 -9.81 0.09
N ASP A 39 -4.95 -10.30 -0.83
CA ASP A 39 -5.14 -9.72 -2.16
C ASP A 39 -6.55 -10.05 -2.67
N VAL A 40 -7.00 -9.31 -3.70
CA VAL A 40 -8.30 -9.54 -4.32
C VAL A 40 -8.37 -10.87 -5.08
N CYS A 41 -7.25 -11.33 -5.63
CA CYS A 41 -7.08 -12.60 -6.37
C CYS A 41 -8.12 -12.83 -7.47
N ARG A 42 -8.53 -11.76 -8.15
CA ARG A 42 -9.44 -11.79 -9.31
C ARG A 42 -9.20 -10.62 -10.24
N ASP A 43 -9.66 -10.73 -11.48
CA ASP A 43 -9.66 -9.60 -12.42
C ASP A 43 -10.45 -8.42 -11.81
N ILE A 44 -9.83 -7.25 -11.83
CA ILE A 44 -10.48 -6.00 -11.40
C ILE A 44 -11.17 -5.28 -12.56
N GLY A 45 -11.30 -5.91 -13.75
CA GLY A 45 -11.99 -5.36 -14.92
C GLY A 45 -11.29 -4.12 -15.51
N VAL A 46 -9.96 -4.09 -15.49
CA VAL A 46 -9.14 -3.10 -16.19
C VAL A 46 -8.37 -3.80 -17.29
N LYS A 47 -8.64 -3.41 -18.55
CA LYS A 47 -8.00 -4.04 -19.71
C LYS A 47 -6.48 -3.98 -19.63
N ASP A 48 -5.83 -5.10 -19.90
CA ASP A 48 -4.38 -5.25 -19.92
C ASP A 48 -3.69 -4.91 -18.57
N TYR A 49 -4.44 -4.89 -17.45
CA TYR A 49 -3.88 -4.68 -16.13
C TYR A 49 -3.36 -6.00 -15.55
N THR A 50 -2.04 -6.19 -15.57
CA THR A 50 -1.37 -7.44 -15.19
C THR A 50 -0.86 -7.53 -13.74
N PRO A 51 -0.80 -6.44 -12.93
CA PRO A 51 -0.25 -6.51 -11.58
C PRO A 51 -1.19 -7.10 -10.52
N ILE A 52 -1.95 -8.14 -10.86
CA ILE A 52 -2.85 -8.85 -9.93
C ILE A 52 -2.36 -10.28 -9.74
N GLY A 53 -2.26 -10.73 -8.48
CA GLY A 53 -1.97 -12.11 -8.13
C GLY A 53 -3.19 -13.02 -8.25
N CYS A 54 -2.97 -14.34 -8.36
CA CYS A 54 -4.01 -15.34 -8.16
C CYS A 54 -3.98 -15.87 -6.73
N TRP A 55 -4.96 -16.72 -6.38
CA TRP A 55 -5.03 -17.29 -5.03
C TRP A 55 -3.85 -18.22 -4.74
N GLU A 56 -3.47 -19.03 -5.69
CA GLU A 56 -2.35 -19.98 -5.59
C GLU A 56 -1.02 -19.25 -5.35
N ASP A 57 -0.81 -18.12 -6.04
CA ASP A 57 0.35 -17.26 -5.81
C ASP A 57 0.34 -16.70 -4.38
N LEU A 58 -0.81 -16.19 -3.91
CA LEU A 58 -0.94 -15.62 -2.57
C LEU A 58 -0.64 -16.67 -1.48
N GLU A 59 -1.18 -17.91 -1.62
CA GLU A 59 -0.89 -19.01 -0.70
C GLU A 59 0.59 -19.39 -0.70
N ALA A 60 1.22 -19.45 -1.89
CA ALA A 60 2.64 -19.75 -2.01
C ALA A 60 3.51 -18.69 -1.33
N LEU A 61 3.16 -17.41 -1.50
CA LEU A 61 3.85 -16.28 -0.86
C LEU A 61 3.66 -16.29 0.66
N ALA A 62 2.45 -16.60 1.14
CA ALA A 62 2.21 -16.74 2.58
C ALA A 62 3.06 -17.85 3.20
N LYS A 63 3.18 -18.98 2.51
CA LYS A 63 4.02 -20.11 2.95
C LYS A 63 5.52 -19.76 2.93
N GLU A 64 5.98 -18.94 1.98
CA GLU A 64 7.39 -18.50 1.90
C GLU A 64 7.81 -17.73 3.18
N ILE A 65 6.88 -17.05 3.83
CA ILE A 65 7.14 -16.22 5.02
C ILE A 65 6.60 -16.85 6.33
N ASP A 66 6.20 -18.11 6.32
CA ASP A 66 5.52 -18.78 7.44
C ASP A 66 4.31 -17.99 7.98
N GLY A 67 3.58 -17.35 7.06
CA GLY A 67 2.43 -16.51 7.33
C GLY A 67 1.09 -17.17 7.00
N SER A 68 0.09 -16.33 6.80
CA SER A 68 -1.27 -16.76 6.41
C SER A 68 -1.75 -15.95 5.22
N ALA A 69 -2.60 -16.56 4.37
CA ALA A 69 -3.25 -15.90 3.24
C ALA A 69 -4.74 -15.70 3.52
N VAL A 70 -5.28 -14.55 3.10
CA VAL A 70 -6.72 -14.25 3.16
C VAL A 70 -7.13 -13.53 1.87
N ARG A 71 -8.21 -13.96 1.22
CA ARG A 71 -8.82 -13.18 0.13
C ARG A 71 -9.46 -11.95 0.72
N LEU A 72 -9.13 -10.79 0.17
CA LEU A 72 -9.72 -9.53 0.59
C LEU A 72 -9.82 -8.57 -0.59
N ASP A 73 -11.05 -8.27 -0.98
CA ASP A 73 -11.37 -7.18 -1.87
C ASP A 73 -11.70 -5.95 -1.03
N VAL A 74 -10.83 -4.95 -1.08
CA VAL A 74 -10.97 -3.71 -0.29
C VAL A 74 -12.16 -2.86 -0.71
N THR A 75 -12.82 -3.18 -1.84
CA THR A 75 -14.02 -2.50 -2.34
C THR A 75 -15.32 -3.20 -1.96
N ASP A 76 -15.23 -4.39 -1.34
CA ASP A 76 -16.37 -5.22 -0.97
C ASP A 76 -16.48 -5.37 0.56
N ALA A 77 -17.54 -4.80 1.13
CA ALA A 77 -17.78 -4.81 2.56
C ALA A 77 -17.89 -6.24 3.13
N GLU A 78 -18.54 -7.17 2.42
CA GLU A 78 -18.67 -8.57 2.85
C GLU A 78 -17.30 -9.27 2.89
N SER A 79 -16.45 -9.03 1.88
CA SER A 79 -15.09 -9.54 1.84
C SER A 79 -14.24 -9.02 3.00
N ILE A 80 -14.39 -7.73 3.32
CA ILE A 80 -13.67 -7.09 4.45
C ILE A 80 -14.13 -7.67 5.79
N GLU A 81 -15.44 -7.83 6.00
CA GLU A 81 -15.99 -8.42 7.23
C GLU A 81 -15.58 -9.88 7.43
N LYS A 82 -15.55 -10.67 6.35
CA LYS A 82 -15.04 -12.04 6.39
C LYS A 82 -13.58 -12.08 6.80
N ALA A 83 -12.74 -11.22 6.23
CA ALA A 83 -11.32 -11.14 6.59
C ALA A 83 -11.13 -10.74 8.07
N ALA A 84 -11.89 -9.75 8.56
CA ALA A 84 -11.85 -9.34 9.96
C ALA A 84 -12.29 -10.47 10.91
N SER A 85 -13.34 -11.21 10.56
CA SER A 85 -13.83 -12.36 11.32
C SER A 85 -12.79 -13.48 11.40
N LEU A 86 -12.13 -13.81 10.29
CA LEU A 86 -11.07 -14.82 10.25
C LEU A 86 -9.86 -14.42 11.13
N ILE A 87 -9.46 -13.14 11.10
CA ILE A 87 -8.37 -12.64 11.94
C ILE A 87 -8.78 -12.71 13.42
N LYS A 88 -10.01 -12.29 13.75
CA LYS A 88 -10.54 -12.36 15.11
C LYS A 88 -10.59 -13.78 15.65
N GLU A 89 -11.08 -14.73 14.84
CA GLU A 89 -11.20 -16.14 15.21
C GLU A 89 -9.83 -16.78 15.43
N LYS A 90 -8.88 -16.52 14.54
CA LYS A 90 -7.56 -17.18 14.58
C LYS A 90 -6.60 -16.55 15.58
N PHE A 91 -6.63 -15.22 15.76
CA PHE A 91 -5.62 -14.47 16.52
C PHE A 91 -6.19 -13.66 17.67
N SER A 92 -7.51 -13.45 17.73
CA SER A 92 -8.22 -12.63 18.72
C SER A 92 -7.92 -11.10 18.66
N HIS A 93 -6.84 -10.65 18.03
CA HIS A 93 -6.40 -9.25 17.94
C HIS A 93 -5.58 -9.02 16.68
N LEU A 94 -5.31 -7.73 16.40
CA LEU A 94 -4.41 -7.26 15.36
C LEU A 94 -3.49 -6.20 15.96
N ASP A 95 -2.17 -6.34 15.79
CA ASP A 95 -1.21 -5.31 16.24
C ASP A 95 -0.90 -4.31 15.13
N PHE A 96 -0.71 -4.78 13.89
CA PHE A 96 -0.30 -3.95 12.78
C PHE A 96 -1.24 -4.10 11.58
N LEU A 97 -1.66 -2.96 11.03
CA LEU A 97 -2.39 -2.91 9.76
C LEU A 97 -1.56 -2.13 8.74
N VAL A 98 -1.30 -2.74 7.58
CA VAL A 98 -0.71 -2.05 6.43
C VAL A 98 -1.73 -2.01 5.29
N ASN A 99 -2.35 -0.87 5.08
CA ASN A 99 -3.20 -0.61 3.94
C ASN A 99 -2.33 -0.31 2.72
N ASN A 100 -1.99 -1.36 1.98
CA ASN A 100 -1.13 -1.24 0.80
C ASN A 100 -1.88 -1.50 -0.51
N ALA A 101 -3.03 -2.15 -0.50
CA ALA A 101 -3.83 -2.38 -1.70
C ALA A 101 -4.06 -1.07 -2.47
N GLY A 102 -3.78 -1.11 -3.76
CA GLY A 102 -3.92 0.06 -4.62
C GLY A 102 -3.72 -0.31 -6.09
N ALA A 103 -4.35 0.46 -6.97
CA ALA A 103 -4.25 0.31 -8.41
C ALA A 103 -4.30 1.68 -9.08
N GLY A 104 -3.64 1.80 -10.24
CA GLY A 104 -3.67 3.00 -11.07
C GLY A 104 -4.40 2.75 -12.39
N PRO A 105 -5.70 2.38 -12.38
CA PRO A 105 -6.41 2.12 -13.63
C PRO A 105 -6.52 3.40 -14.46
N ALA A 106 -6.28 3.26 -15.76
CA ALA A 106 -6.54 4.24 -16.82
C ALA A 106 -6.03 5.67 -16.54
N PRO A 107 -4.74 5.96 -16.80
CA PRO A 107 -4.26 7.34 -16.81
C PRO A 107 -4.99 8.14 -17.92
N ASN A 108 -5.59 9.27 -17.55
CA ASN A 108 -6.24 10.16 -18.51
C ASN A 108 -6.23 11.62 -17.99
N LEU A 109 -6.43 12.57 -18.89
CA LEU A 109 -6.74 13.95 -18.51
C LEU A 109 -8.12 14.00 -17.85
N LEU A 110 -8.27 14.78 -16.77
CA LEU A 110 -9.51 14.83 -15.98
C LEU A 110 -10.75 15.15 -16.83
N GLN A 111 -10.62 16.06 -17.80
CA GLN A 111 -11.73 16.42 -18.69
C GLN A 111 -12.24 15.27 -19.59
N TYR A 112 -11.43 14.22 -19.77
CA TYR A 112 -11.77 13.04 -20.58
C TYR A 112 -11.83 11.77 -19.74
N MET A 113 -11.74 11.90 -18.42
CA MET A 113 -11.76 10.77 -17.50
C MET A 113 -13.14 10.10 -17.52
N ASP A 114 -13.18 8.79 -17.74
CA ASP A 114 -14.37 7.98 -17.55
C ASP A 114 -14.75 7.98 -16.07
N LEU A 115 -16.00 8.33 -15.76
CA LEU A 115 -16.48 8.44 -14.39
C LEU A 115 -16.52 7.09 -13.66
N GLU A 116 -16.71 5.98 -14.36
CA GLU A 116 -16.64 4.65 -13.75
C GLU A 116 -15.19 4.30 -13.37
N MET A 117 -14.22 4.68 -14.21
CA MET A 117 -12.81 4.53 -13.88
C MET A 117 -12.36 5.46 -12.74
N TRP A 118 -12.94 6.67 -12.68
CA TRP A 118 -12.75 7.58 -11.54
C TRP A 118 -13.25 6.92 -10.25
N LYS A 119 -14.52 6.48 -10.20
CA LYS A 119 -15.12 5.83 -9.04
C LYS A 119 -14.28 4.63 -8.59
N LYS A 120 -13.95 3.76 -9.54
CA LYS A 120 -13.14 2.58 -9.27
C LYS A 120 -11.77 2.90 -8.66
N THR A 121 -11.10 3.95 -9.18
CA THR A 121 -9.83 4.41 -8.63
C THR A 121 -9.97 4.91 -7.20
N MET A 122 -11.03 5.68 -6.92
CA MET A 122 -11.35 6.16 -5.58
C MET A 122 -11.72 5.00 -4.64
N ASP A 123 -12.52 4.06 -5.11
CA ASP A 123 -12.97 2.91 -4.29
C ASP A 123 -11.80 2.02 -3.89
N ILE A 124 -10.90 1.69 -4.81
CA ILE A 124 -9.73 0.86 -4.49
C ILE A 124 -8.75 1.61 -3.57
N ASN A 125 -8.36 2.84 -3.93
CA ASN A 125 -7.22 3.50 -3.30
C ASN A 125 -7.57 4.30 -2.03
N LEU A 126 -8.77 4.89 -1.96
CA LEU A 126 -9.18 5.73 -0.82
C LEU A 126 -10.26 5.05 0.02
N ASN A 127 -11.41 4.72 -0.57
CA ASN A 127 -12.52 4.12 0.16
C ASN A 127 -12.13 2.76 0.76
N GLY A 128 -11.35 1.95 0.03
CA GLY A 128 -10.83 0.68 0.52
C GLY A 128 -9.95 0.85 1.76
N THR A 129 -9.06 1.85 1.78
CA THR A 129 -8.26 2.19 2.97
C THR A 129 -9.15 2.53 4.16
N LEU A 130 -10.19 3.34 3.96
CA LEU A 130 -11.17 3.69 5.00
C LEU A 130 -11.91 2.46 5.51
N LEU A 131 -12.49 1.65 4.62
CA LEU A 131 -13.34 0.51 4.96
C LEU A 131 -12.55 -0.57 5.71
N VAL A 132 -11.35 -0.92 5.22
CA VAL A 132 -10.48 -1.90 5.90
C VAL A 132 -10.05 -1.40 7.27
N THR A 133 -9.63 -0.13 7.38
CA THR A 133 -9.26 0.45 8.69
C THR A 133 -10.41 0.38 9.67
N ARG A 134 -11.63 0.78 9.28
CA ARG A 134 -12.82 0.70 10.12
C ARG A 134 -13.14 -0.71 10.62
N ALA A 135 -12.99 -1.71 9.77
CA ALA A 135 -13.26 -3.10 10.13
C ALA A 135 -12.19 -3.68 11.06
N MET A 136 -10.92 -3.26 10.91
CA MET A 136 -9.79 -3.79 11.69
C MET A 136 -9.56 -3.06 13.01
N LEU A 137 -9.90 -1.78 13.13
CA LEU A 137 -9.73 -0.99 14.37
C LEU A 137 -10.27 -1.69 15.63
N PRO A 138 -11.48 -2.32 15.63
CA PRO A 138 -11.98 -3.02 16.81
C PRO A 138 -11.11 -4.20 17.28
N LEU A 139 -10.21 -4.71 16.42
CA LEU A 139 -9.27 -5.79 16.74
C LEU A 139 -7.93 -5.26 17.28
N MET A 140 -7.67 -3.96 17.13
CA MET A 140 -6.42 -3.31 17.52
C MET A 140 -6.46 -2.84 18.97
N THR A 141 -6.58 -3.79 19.88
CA THR A 141 -6.84 -3.54 21.32
C THR A 141 -5.58 -3.57 22.20
N ARG A 142 -4.42 -3.92 21.63
CA ARG A 142 -3.17 -4.04 22.38
C ARG A 142 -2.36 -2.74 22.35
N PRO A 143 -1.63 -2.42 23.42
CA PRO A 143 -0.70 -1.31 23.41
C PRO A 143 0.36 -1.44 22.29
N GLY A 144 0.70 -0.30 21.67
CA GLY A 144 1.67 -0.27 20.57
C GLY A 144 1.10 -0.61 19.21
N ALA A 145 -0.23 -0.83 19.10
CA ALA A 145 -0.87 -1.03 17.80
C ALA A 145 -0.62 0.16 16.86
N ALA A 146 -0.38 -0.16 15.58
CA ALA A 146 -0.06 0.88 14.59
C ALA A 146 -0.58 0.54 13.20
N ILE A 147 -0.92 1.60 12.45
CA ILE A 147 -1.41 1.54 11.08
C ILE A 147 -0.44 2.30 10.17
N VAL A 148 -0.09 1.70 9.04
CA VAL A 148 0.63 2.37 7.96
C VAL A 148 -0.18 2.30 6.67
N ASN A 149 -0.47 3.47 6.11
CA ASN A 149 -1.20 3.60 4.85
C ASN A 149 -0.22 3.87 3.69
N THR A 150 -0.34 3.11 2.60
CA THR A 150 0.45 3.37 1.39
C THR A 150 -0.24 4.47 0.56
N ALA A 151 0.20 5.70 0.76
CA ALA A 151 -0.13 6.83 -0.09
C ALA A 151 0.72 6.81 -1.37
N SER A 152 1.24 7.92 -1.82
CA SER A 152 2.16 8.06 -2.94
C SER A 152 2.74 9.47 -2.95
N ARG A 153 3.92 9.64 -3.53
CA ARG A 153 4.43 10.95 -3.96
C ARG A 153 3.40 11.70 -4.81
N ALA A 154 2.62 10.97 -5.64
CA ALA A 154 1.57 11.54 -6.46
C ALA A 154 0.43 12.20 -5.67
N GLY A 155 0.23 11.85 -4.40
CA GLY A 155 -0.73 12.51 -3.51
C GLY A 155 -0.24 13.86 -2.97
N LYS A 156 1.07 14.14 -3.07
CA LYS A 156 1.68 15.41 -2.67
C LYS A 156 2.03 16.29 -3.87
N ARG A 157 2.57 15.69 -4.94
CA ARG A 157 2.92 16.37 -6.18
C ARG A 157 2.14 15.77 -7.34
N PRO A 158 1.09 16.43 -7.83
CA PRO A 158 0.28 15.92 -8.91
C PRO A 158 1.06 15.89 -10.24
N ARG A 159 0.62 15.00 -11.15
CA ARG A 159 1.13 14.90 -12.50
C ARG A 159 -0.03 14.84 -13.51
N ALA A 160 0.22 15.29 -14.72
CA ALA A 160 -0.73 15.08 -15.82
C ALA A 160 -1.03 13.59 -15.99
N PHE A 161 -2.23 13.25 -16.42
CA PHE A 161 -2.76 11.89 -16.59
C PHE A 161 -2.93 11.07 -15.30
N GLY A 162 -2.50 11.58 -14.14
CA GLY A 162 -2.62 10.90 -12.84
C GLY A 162 -3.84 11.31 -12.03
N GLY A 163 -4.81 12.06 -12.60
CA GLY A 163 -5.82 12.81 -11.87
C GLY A 163 -6.55 12.05 -10.76
N ALA A 164 -7.28 10.98 -11.09
CA ALA A 164 -8.03 10.20 -10.09
C ALA A 164 -7.09 9.59 -9.03
N TYR A 165 -5.96 9.04 -9.46
CA TYR A 165 -4.98 8.45 -8.56
C TYR A 165 -4.33 9.49 -7.64
N CYS A 166 -3.94 10.66 -8.17
CA CYS A 166 -3.38 11.75 -7.36
C CYS A 166 -4.38 12.19 -6.28
N VAL A 167 -5.65 12.39 -6.64
CA VAL A 167 -6.70 12.79 -5.70
C VAL A 167 -6.94 11.71 -4.63
N ALA A 168 -7.03 10.43 -5.03
CA ALA A 168 -7.19 9.33 -4.09
C ALA A 168 -6.03 9.27 -3.09
N LYS A 169 -4.78 9.37 -3.58
CA LYS A 169 -3.58 9.31 -2.71
C LYS A 169 -3.40 10.55 -1.84
N ALA A 170 -3.83 11.73 -2.28
CA ALA A 170 -3.96 12.92 -1.42
C ALA A 170 -5.03 12.69 -0.33
N GLY A 171 -6.16 12.06 -0.70
CA GLY A 171 -7.19 11.65 0.25
C GLY A 171 -6.66 10.69 1.31
N VAL A 172 -5.82 9.70 0.94
CA VAL A 172 -5.17 8.78 1.90
C VAL A 172 -4.27 9.53 2.89
N ILE A 173 -3.52 10.54 2.43
CA ILE A 173 -2.71 11.38 3.33
C ILE A 173 -3.59 12.11 4.34
N MET A 174 -4.70 12.71 3.90
CA MET A 174 -5.63 13.39 4.80
C MET A 174 -6.34 12.39 5.73
N LEU A 175 -6.80 11.25 5.19
CA LEU A 175 -7.43 10.18 5.97
C LEU A 175 -6.49 9.66 7.08
N THR A 176 -5.20 9.54 6.80
CA THR A 176 -4.17 9.19 7.78
C THR A 176 -4.14 10.19 8.94
N LYS A 177 -4.19 11.47 8.65
CA LYS A 177 -4.21 12.53 9.69
C LYS A 177 -5.47 12.47 10.55
N VAL A 178 -6.62 12.24 9.93
CA VAL A 178 -7.90 12.10 10.66
C VAL A 178 -7.85 10.89 11.59
N PHE A 179 -7.48 9.72 11.08
CA PHE A 179 -7.34 8.53 11.91
C PHE A 179 -6.27 8.67 13.00
N ALA A 180 -5.17 9.41 12.74
CA ALA A 180 -4.15 9.64 13.75
C ALA A 180 -4.70 10.42 14.96
N ILE A 181 -5.62 11.36 14.73
CA ILE A 181 -6.31 12.10 15.81
C ILE A 181 -7.30 11.20 16.54
N GLU A 182 -8.17 10.49 15.78
CA GLU A 182 -9.26 9.68 16.35
C GLU A 182 -8.74 8.41 17.05
N ALA A 183 -7.89 7.64 16.40
CA ALA A 183 -7.34 6.41 16.95
C ALA A 183 -6.24 6.65 18.00
N GLY A 184 -5.59 7.82 17.95
CA GLY A 184 -4.60 8.26 18.94
C GLY A 184 -5.17 8.34 20.35
N MET A 185 -6.47 8.60 20.52
CA MET A 185 -7.16 8.57 21.81
C MET A 185 -7.11 7.17 22.46
N ASN A 186 -6.95 6.12 21.67
CA ASN A 186 -6.79 4.74 22.11
C ASN A 186 -5.33 4.25 22.03
N GLY A 187 -4.37 5.16 21.86
CA GLY A 187 -2.94 4.83 21.77
C GLY A 187 -2.51 4.16 20.45
N ILE A 188 -3.36 4.19 19.41
CA ILE A 188 -3.05 3.63 18.10
C ILE A 188 -2.39 4.72 17.24
N ARG A 189 -1.20 4.44 16.72
CA ARG A 189 -0.51 5.36 15.80
C ARG A 189 -0.92 5.09 14.36
N VAL A 190 -1.11 6.17 13.58
CA VAL A 190 -1.49 6.05 12.16
C VAL A 190 -0.58 6.95 11.33
N ASN A 191 0.20 6.36 10.44
CA ASN A 191 1.10 7.09 9.55
C ASN A 191 0.89 6.65 8.09
N ALA A 192 1.42 7.40 7.16
CA ALA A 192 1.46 7.06 5.75
C ALA A 192 2.91 7.04 5.23
N ILE A 193 3.14 6.21 4.24
CA ILE A 193 4.31 6.29 3.38
C ILE A 193 3.89 6.85 2.03
N CYS A 194 4.80 7.61 1.40
CA CYS A 194 4.63 8.18 0.07
C CYS A 194 5.76 7.68 -0.84
N PRO A 195 5.66 6.45 -1.38
CA PRO A 195 6.67 5.94 -2.29
C PRO A 195 6.79 6.79 -3.56
N GLY A 196 8.02 6.94 -4.06
CA GLY A 196 8.33 7.44 -5.39
C GLY A 196 8.29 6.32 -6.43
N GLN A 197 9.31 6.28 -7.29
CA GLN A 197 9.46 5.23 -8.31
C GLN A 197 10.07 3.98 -7.67
N ILE A 198 9.26 2.95 -7.45
CA ILE A 198 9.66 1.67 -6.87
C ILE A 198 9.58 0.59 -7.95
N ASP A 199 10.64 -0.18 -8.13
CA ASP A 199 10.71 -1.26 -9.14
C ASP A 199 9.74 -2.40 -8.78
N THR A 200 8.56 -2.33 -9.34
CA THR A 200 7.44 -3.28 -9.17
C THR A 200 6.76 -3.54 -10.51
N ASP A 201 5.98 -4.62 -10.59
CA ASP A 201 5.18 -4.90 -11.81
C ASP A 201 4.21 -3.74 -12.14
N LEU A 202 3.65 -3.08 -11.12
CA LEU A 202 2.77 -1.93 -11.29
C LEU A 202 3.51 -0.76 -11.95
N GLU A 203 4.72 -0.46 -11.51
CA GLU A 203 5.50 0.63 -12.07
C GLU A 203 5.99 0.31 -13.48
N ARG A 204 6.43 -0.94 -13.71
CA ARG A 204 6.81 -1.42 -15.05
C ARG A 204 5.64 -1.34 -16.04
N TRP A 205 4.43 -1.69 -15.60
CA TRP A 205 3.20 -1.51 -16.39
C TRP A 205 2.95 -0.03 -16.71
N SER A 206 3.13 0.87 -15.73
CA SER A 206 3.02 2.32 -15.92
C SER A 206 4.04 2.84 -16.95
N PHE A 207 5.30 2.38 -16.87
CA PHE A 207 6.34 2.76 -17.83
C PHE A 207 6.05 2.23 -19.24
N ALA A 208 5.50 1.03 -19.39
CA ALA A 208 5.09 0.50 -20.68
C ALA A 208 4.00 1.36 -21.34
N LEU A 209 3.03 1.85 -20.55
CA LEU A 209 2.01 2.78 -21.05
C LEU A 209 2.63 4.12 -21.48
N GLN A 210 3.56 4.67 -20.71
CA GLN A 210 4.25 5.91 -21.02
C GLN A 210 5.11 5.75 -22.28
N ALA A 211 5.87 4.67 -22.39
CA ALA A 211 6.67 4.34 -23.56
C ALA A 211 5.83 4.35 -24.85
N LYS A 212 4.65 3.70 -24.80
CA LYS A 212 3.70 3.68 -25.91
C LYS A 212 3.15 5.09 -26.22
N ALA A 213 2.76 5.84 -25.18
CA ALA A 213 2.15 7.18 -25.36
C ALA A 213 3.15 8.19 -25.93
N PHE A 214 4.41 8.13 -25.51
CA PHE A 214 5.45 9.09 -25.94
C PHE A 214 6.34 8.57 -27.07
N GLN A 215 6.05 7.40 -27.64
CA GLN A 215 6.83 6.76 -28.72
C GLN A 215 8.32 6.60 -28.35
N LYS A 216 8.59 6.22 -27.11
CA LYS A 216 9.92 5.97 -26.55
C LYS A 216 10.10 4.47 -26.26
N SER A 217 11.36 4.05 -26.08
CA SER A 217 11.61 2.73 -25.48
C SER A 217 11.34 2.75 -23.98
N MET A 218 11.08 1.59 -23.39
CA MET A 218 10.87 1.47 -21.94
C MET A 218 12.12 1.89 -21.17
N GLU A 219 13.30 1.54 -21.67
CA GLU A 219 14.60 1.90 -21.10
C GLU A 219 14.80 3.42 -21.07
N GLN A 220 14.40 4.12 -22.13
CA GLN A 220 14.46 5.58 -22.16
C GLN A 220 13.56 6.20 -21.10
N VAL A 221 12.32 5.72 -20.94
CA VAL A 221 11.38 6.23 -19.92
C VAL A 221 11.95 5.99 -18.53
N ILE A 222 12.47 4.79 -18.25
CA ILE A 222 13.06 4.44 -16.95
C ILE A 222 14.28 5.34 -16.67
N GLN A 223 15.15 5.54 -17.64
CA GLN A 223 16.35 6.34 -17.46
C GLN A 223 16.01 7.82 -17.18
N GLU A 224 15.05 8.39 -17.93
CA GLU A 224 14.56 9.75 -17.70
C GLU A 224 13.99 9.91 -16.28
N GLU A 225 13.23 8.93 -15.79
CA GLU A 225 12.72 8.95 -14.41
C GLU A 225 13.85 8.86 -13.37
N ILE A 226 14.82 7.97 -13.57
CA ILE A 226 16.00 7.83 -12.69
C ILE A 226 16.79 9.16 -12.62
N GLU A 227 16.91 9.88 -13.70
CA GLU A 227 17.61 11.18 -13.74
C GLU A 227 16.95 12.22 -12.83
N THR A 228 15.63 12.14 -12.62
CA THR A 228 14.90 13.02 -11.71
C THR A 228 15.11 12.68 -10.23
N ILE A 229 15.63 11.47 -9.92
CA ILE A 229 15.84 11.00 -8.55
C ILE A 229 17.24 11.39 -8.08
N PRO A 230 17.42 12.18 -7.01
CA PRO A 230 18.74 12.54 -6.48
C PRO A 230 19.64 11.35 -6.20
N LEU A 231 19.11 10.24 -5.63
CA LEU A 231 19.88 9.02 -5.37
C LEU A 231 20.18 8.17 -6.62
N LYS A 232 19.79 8.63 -7.83
CA LYS A 232 20.12 8.04 -9.13
C LYS A 232 19.81 6.55 -9.27
N ARG A 233 18.77 6.08 -8.59
CA ARG A 233 18.22 4.74 -8.75
C ARG A 233 16.72 4.73 -8.44
N MET A 234 16.01 3.76 -8.97
CA MET A 234 14.68 3.41 -8.44
C MET A 234 14.80 2.85 -7.03
N GLY A 235 13.77 3.04 -6.23
CA GLY A 235 13.61 2.33 -4.96
C GLY A 235 13.26 0.86 -5.20
N THR A 236 13.44 0.06 -4.16
CA THR A 236 13.01 -1.34 -4.11
C THR A 236 11.87 -1.50 -3.11
N PRO A 237 11.07 -2.59 -3.19
CA PRO A 237 10.13 -2.94 -2.12
C PRO A 237 10.79 -2.99 -0.73
N GLY A 238 12.06 -3.38 -0.65
CA GLY A 238 12.85 -3.40 0.59
C GLY A 238 13.09 -2.01 1.17
N ASP A 239 13.41 -1.00 0.34
CA ASP A 239 13.56 0.40 0.79
C ASP A 239 12.26 0.91 1.46
N VAL A 240 11.11 0.52 0.93
CA VAL A 240 9.80 0.87 1.49
C VAL A 240 9.50 0.08 2.76
N ALA A 241 9.80 -1.22 2.76
CA ALA A 241 9.55 -2.12 3.88
C ALA A 241 10.32 -1.71 5.14
N ASP A 242 11.55 -1.19 4.99
CA ASP A 242 12.37 -0.72 6.10
C ASP A 242 11.70 0.46 6.84
N ILE A 243 11.14 1.42 6.12
CA ILE A 243 10.41 2.55 6.72
C ILE A 243 9.09 2.09 7.34
N VAL A 244 8.37 1.16 6.72
CA VAL A 244 7.14 0.61 7.30
C VAL A 244 7.44 -0.11 8.62
N ALA A 245 8.47 -0.95 8.67
CA ALA A 245 8.88 -1.63 9.90
C ALA A 245 9.24 -0.62 11.01
N PHE A 246 9.99 0.45 10.69
CA PHE A 246 10.27 1.53 11.63
C PHE A 246 8.99 2.21 12.14
N LEU A 247 8.07 2.61 11.25
CA LEU A 247 6.82 3.27 11.63
C LEU A 247 5.89 2.38 12.49
N LEU A 248 5.98 1.06 12.33
CA LEU A 248 5.22 0.11 13.15
C LEU A 248 5.88 -0.16 14.50
N SER A 249 7.20 0.04 14.64
CA SER A 249 7.97 -0.27 15.84
C SER A 249 7.80 0.76 16.97
N ASP A 250 8.30 0.43 18.15
CA ASP A 250 8.36 1.33 19.30
C ASP A 250 9.34 2.49 19.13
N ASP A 251 10.28 2.39 18.17
CA ASP A 251 11.19 3.50 17.82
C ASP A 251 10.41 4.70 17.27
N ALA A 252 9.22 4.46 16.69
CA ALA A 252 8.31 5.48 16.19
C ALA A 252 7.16 5.81 17.18
N ARG A 253 7.28 5.48 18.48
CA ARG A 253 6.20 5.64 19.48
C ARG A 253 5.65 7.06 19.64
N TYR A 254 6.38 8.07 19.21
CA TYR A 254 5.95 9.47 19.24
C TYR A 254 5.70 10.07 17.85
N ILE A 255 5.53 9.19 16.83
CA ILE A 255 5.26 9.57 15.45
C ILE A 255 3.87 9.09 15.05
N THR A 256 2.95 10.02 14.80
CA THR A 256 1.61 9.76 14.28
C THR A 256 1.15 10.88 13.35
N GLY A 257 0.27 10.62 12.40
CA GLY A 257 -0.26 11.59 11.44
C GLY A 257 0.72 12.04 10.35
N GLN A 258 1.88 11.39 10.24
CA GLN A 258 2.90 11.76 9.27
C GLN A 258 2.71 11.04 7.92
N ALA A 259 3.14 11.71 6.83
CA ALA A 259 3.20 11.14 5.49
C ALA A 259 4.66 11.23 4.99
N VAL A 260 5.40 10.12 5.16
CA VAL A 260 6.84 10.06 4.94
C VAL A 260 7.17 9.73 3.50
N ASN A 261 7.98 10.56 2.83
CA ASN A 261 8.46 10.30 1.48
C ASN A 261 9.51 9.18 1.50
N VAL A 262 9.35 8.20 0.57
CA VAL A 262 10.30 7.11 0.33
C VAL A 262 10.59 7.12 -1.18
N ASP A 263 11.33 8.11 -1.65
CA ASP A 263 11.40 8.48 -3.05
C ASP A 263 12.79 8.87 -3.56
N GLY A 264 13.82 8.61 -2.77
CA GLY A 264 15.20 8.95 -3.13
C GLY A 264 15.48 10.45 -3.26
N GLY A 265 14.63 11.30 -2.65
CA GLY A 265 14.74 12.75 -2.69
C GLY A 265 14.03 13.39 -3.90
N GLN A 266 13.22 12.64 -4.63
CA GLN A 266 12.52 13.13 -5.83
C GLN A 266 11.49 14.22 -5.51
N LEU A 267 10.96 14.27 -4.29
CA LEU A 267 10.11 15.34 -3.76
C LEU A 267 10.70 15.87 -2.46
N LEU A 268 11.21 17.09 -2.50
CA LEU A 268 11.65 17.85 -1.33
C LEU A 268 10.50 18.77 -0.90
N GLU A 269 10.00 18.58 0.31
CA GLU A 269 8.97 19.43 0.91
C GLU A 269 9.62 20.38 1.91
N VAL A 270 9.14 21.62 1.92
CA VAL A 270 9.55 22.66 2.89
C VAL A 270 8.47 22.75 3.96
#